data_80c450f5879c275477de5cff488f7cb8
#
_entry.id   80c450f5879c275477de5cff488f7cb8
#
_cell.length_a   1.000
_cell.length_b   1.000
_cell.length_c   1.000
_cell.angle_alpha   90.00
_cell.angle_beta   90.00
_cell.angle_gamma   90.00
#
_symmetry.space_group_name_H-M   'P 1'
#
loop_
_entity.id
_entity.type
_entity.pdbx_description
1 polymer ?
#
loop_
_entity_poly.entity_id
_entity_poly.type
_entity_poly.pdbx_seq_one_letter_code
_entity_poly.pdbx_strand_id
1 'polypeptide(L)' 'MSTVAEIIFQVEPCAETGGYVARWDPARGGGGITTQGDSFAELDAMIADAVGGYFEPKQRPKRIRLHFSRDPILAVA' A
#
# COMPACT_ATOMS: atom_id res chain seq x y z
N MET A 1 -24.55 4.14 4.04
CA MET A 1 -23.18 3.68 4.27
C MET A 1 -22.21 4.54 3.55
N SER A 2 -21.25 5.03 4.25
CA SER A 2 -20.26 5.89 3.65
C SER A 2 -19.12 5.06 3.06
N THR A 3 -18.62 5.49 1.92
CA THR A 3 -17.43 4.94 1.32
C THR A 3 -16.22 5.51 2.05
N VAL A 4 -15.21 4.68 2.28
CA VAL A 4 -13.97 5.15 2.85
C VAL A 4 -13.29 6.05 1.83
N ALA A 5 -13.03 7.32 2.21
CA ALA A 5 -12.45 8.28 1.29
C ALA A 5 -10.94 8.07 1.12
N GLU A 6 -10.28 7.59 2.16
CA GLU A 6 -8.83 7.42 2.16
C GLU A 6 -8.43 6.25 3.04
N ILE A 7 -7.47 5.48 2.58
CA ILE A 7 -6.83 4.46 3.40
C ILE A 7 -5.34 4.73 3.42
N ILE A 8 -4.67 4.27 4.47
CA ILE A 8 -3.25 4.52 4.68
C ILE A 8 -2.52 3.19 4.71
N PHE A 9 -1.56 3.04 3.82
CA PHE A 9 -0.66 1.90 3.84
C PHE A 9 0.61 2.26 4.61
N GLN A 10 1.03 1.37 5.49
CA GLN A 10 2.32 1.47 6.14
C GLN A 10 3.35 0.86 5.21
N VAL A 11 4.37 1.62 4.87
CA VAL A 11 5.38 1.18 3.92
C VAL A 11 6.73 1.07 4.61
N GLU A 12 7.41 -0.05 4.42
CA GLU A 12 8.72 -0.30 4.98
C GLU A 12 9.66 -0.80 3.89
N PRO A 13 10.93 -0.41 3.96
CA PRO A 13 11.91 -0.98 3.05
C PRO A 13 12.15 -2.45 3.38
N CYS A 14 12.37 -3.24 2.35
CA CYS A 14 12.69 -4.65 2.51
C CYS A 14 14.19 -4.83 2.32
N ALA A 15 14.90 -5.15 3.39
CA ALA A 15 16.36 -5.27 3.35
C ALA A 15 16.82 -6.43 2.48
N GLU A 16 16.04 -7.48 2.37
CA GLU A 16 16.42 -8.66 1.63
C GLU A 16 16.40 -8.44 0.12
N THR A 17 15.42 -7.69 -0.37
CA THR A 17 15.24 -7.50 -1.81
C THR A 17 15.60 -6.11 -2.28
N GLY A 18 15.76 -5.17 -1.34
CA GLY A 18 15.97 -3.76 -1.67
C GLY A 18 14.71 -3.04 -2.12
N GLY A 19 13.57 -3.72 -2.07
CA GLY A 19 12.29 -3.13 -2.43
C GLY A 19 11.51 -2.63 -1.22
N TYR A 20 10.20 -2.64 -1.33
CA TYR A 20 9.30 -2.11 -0.30
C TYR A 20 8.13 -3.05 -0.06
N VAL A 21 7.68 -3.07 1.19
CA VAL A 21 6.46 -3.80 1.59
C VAL A 21 5.45 -2.77 2.06
N ALA A 22 4.22 -2.89 1.59
CA ALA A 22 3.12 -2.02 2.00
C ALA A 22 2.04 -2.86 2.67
N ARG A 23 1.51 -2.36 3.78
CA ARG A 23 0.51 -3.07 4.57
C ARG A 23 -0.59 -2.13 5.02
N TRP A 24 -1.82 -2.60 4.92
CA TRP A 24 -2.99 -1.91 5.43
C TRP A 24 -3.88 -2.91 6.15
N ASP A 25 -4.31 -2.57 7.35
CA ASP A 25 -5.22 -3.39 8.14
C ASP A 25 -6.49 -2.59 8.41
N PRO A 26 -7.67 -3.20 8.19
CA PRO A 26 -8.92 -2.51 8.48
C PRO A 26 -9.09 -2.31 9.98
N ALA A 27 -9.70 -1.18 10.36
CA ALA A 27 -9.86 -0.82 11.75
C ALA A 27 -10.70 -1.82 12.55
N ARG A 28 -11.59 -2.53 11.88
CA ARG A 28 -12.48 -3.50 12.53
C ARG A 28 -11.94 -4.91 12.53
N GLY A 29 -10.70 -5.09 12.13
CA GLY A 29 -10.14 -6.41 11.99
C GLY A 29 -10.54 -7.06 10.68
N GLY A 30 -10.27 -8.34 10.55
CA GLY A 30 -10.45 -9.05 9.30
C GLY A 30 -9.18 -9.01 8.48
N GLY A 31 -9.22 -9.55 7.28
CA GLY A 31 -8.06 -9.58 6.41
C GLY A 31 -7.74 -8.22 5.84
N GLY A 32 -6.51 -7.80 5.95
CA GLY A 32 -6.03 -6.58 5.34
C GLY A 32 -5.39 -6.83 3.99
N ILE A 33 -4.57 -5.88 3.57
CA ILE A 33 -3.82 -5.98 2.32
C ILE A 33 -2.34 -5.89 2.62
N THR A 34 -1.56 -6.83 2.09
CA THR A 34 -0.11 -6.75 2.14
C THR A 34 0.41 -6.97 0.73
N THR A 35 1.24 -6.07 0.25
CA THR A 35 1.81 -6.19 -1.07
C THR A 35 3.25 -5.66 -1.05
N GLN A 36 3.96 -5.85 -2.14
CA GLN A 36 5.35 -5.45 -2.23
C GLN A 36 5.71 -5.07 -3.66
N GLY A 37 6.80 -4.36 -3.80
CA GLY A 37 7.33 -3.97 -5.09
C GLY A 37 8.82 -3.69 -4.97
N ASP A 38 9.54 -3.88 -6.08
CA ASP A 38 11.00 -3.67 -6.11
C ASP A 38 11.37 -2.19 -6.31
N SER A 39 10.40 -1.38 -6.69
CA SER A 39 10.58 0.05 -6.87
C SER A 39 9.31 0.76 -6.43
N PHE A 40 9.36 2.08 -6.30
CA PHE A 40 8.17 2.85 -5.97
C PHE A 40 7.11 2.71 -7.06
N ALA A 41 7.52 2.70 -8.33
CA ALA A 41 6.58 2.56 -9.43
C ALA A 41 5.88 1.19 -9.40
N GLU A 42 6.63 0.14 -9.11
CA GLU A 42 6.06 -1.19 -9.00
C GLU A 42 5.16 -1.30 -7.77
N LEU A 43 5.60 -0.75 -6.63
CA LEU A 43 4.80 -0.76 -5.42
C LEU A 43 3.45 -0.06 -5.65
N ASP A 44 3.48 1.08 -6.30
CA ASP A 44 2.28 1.84 -6.62
C ASP A 44 1.31 1.01 -7.45
N ALA A 45 1.82 0.35 -8.48
CA ALA A 45 1.01 -0.50 -9.34
C ALA A 45 0.44 -1.69 -8.57
N MET A 46 1.25 -2.30 -7.71
CA MET A 46 0.81 -3.45 -6.91
C MET A 46 -0.26 -3.06 -5.90
N ILE A 47 -0.11 -1.88 -5.28
CA ILE A 47 -1.12 -1.37 -4.34
C ILE A 47 -2.43 -1.11 -5.08
N ALA A 48 -2.37 -0.48 -6.23
CA ALA A 48 -3.57 -0.18 -7.01
C ALA A 48 -4.31 -1.46 -7.40
N ASP A 49 -3.56 -2.46 -7.83
CA ASP A 49 -4.13 -3.75 -8.21
C ASP A 49 -4.77 -4.45 -7.01
N ALA A 50 -4.07 -4.46 -5.87
CA ALA A 50 -4.58 -5.11 -4.66
C ALA A 50 -5.84 -4.41 -4.14
N VAL A 51 -5.87 -3.09 -4.13
CA VAL A 51 -7.02 -2.32 -3.70
C VAL A 51 -8.20 -2.58 -4.65
N GLY A 52 -7.93 -2.64 -5.95
CA GLY A 52 -8.96 -2.91 -6.93
C GLY A 52 -9.62 -4.28 -6.74
N GLY A 53 -8.85 -5.26 -6.27
CA GLY A 53 -9.39 -6.60 -5.98
C GLY A 53 -10.04 -6.73 -4.61
N TYR A 54 -9.62 -5.92 -3.64
CA TYR A 54 -10.14 -5.99 -2.28
C TYR A 54 -11.49 -5.28 -2.13
N PHE A 55 -11.65 -4.12 -2.73
CA PHE A 55 -12.88 -3.33 -2.63
C PHE A 55 -13.73 -3.47 -3.88
N GLU A 56 -15.04 -3.48 -3.69
CA GLU A 56 -15.95 -3.40 -4.82
C GLU A 56 -15.84 -2.02 -5.47
N PRO A 57 -16.13 -1.90 -6.78
CA PRO A 57 -15.92 -0.63 -7.50
C PRO A 57 -16.55 0.59 -6.83
N LYS A 58 -17.72 0.43 -6.23
CA LYS A 58 -18.40 1.54 -5.58
C LYS A 58 -17.87 1.86 -4.20
N GLN A 59 -17.03 0.99 -3.66
CA GLN A 59 -16.50 1.14 -2.30
C GLN A 59 -15.02 1.39 -2.25
N ARG A 60 -14.38 1.55 -3.40
CA ARG A 60 -12.95 1.82 -3.44
C ARG A 60 -12.66 3.19 -2.84
N PRO A 61 -11.59 3.29 -2.03
CA PRO A 61 -11.20 4.58 -1.51
C PRO A 61 -10.79 5.50 -2.66
N LYS A 62 -11.03 6.80 -2.48
CA LYS A 62 -10.68 7.78 -3.49
C LYS A 62 -9.20 8.11 -3.46
N ARG A 63 -8.55 7.89 -2.32
CA ARG A 63 -7.13 8.17 -2.15
C ARG A 63 -6.47 7.09 -1.33
N ILE A 64 -5.22 6.86 -1.66
CA ILE A 64 -4.36 5.96 -0.89
C ILE A 64 -3.16 6.77 -0.45
N ARG A 65 -2.95 6.83 0.86
CA ARG A 65 -1.81 7.52 1.43
C ARG A 65 -0.75 6.49 1.82
N LEU A 66 0.49 6.76 1.49
CA LEU A 66 1.59 5.91 1.88
C LEU A 66 2.33 6.57 3.03
N HIS A 67 2.41 5.87 4.15
CA HIS A 67 3.16 6.33 5.31
C HIS A 67 4.42 5.50 5.43
N PHE A 68 5.57 6.13 5.27
CA PHE A 68 6.86 5.45 5.36
C PHE A 68 7.33 5.47 6.80
N SER A 69 7.63 4.30 7.36
CA SER A 69 8.14 4.20 8.72
C SER A 69 9.57 4.71 8.80
N ARG A 70 10.28 4.73 7.68
CA ARG A 70 11.63 5.28 7.56
C ARG A 70 11.72 6.05 6.26
N ASP A 71 12.62 7.01 6.23
CA ASP A 71 12.83 7.78 5.01
C ASP A 71 13.32 6.82 3.91
N PRO A 72 12.70 6.87 2.73
CA PRO A 72 13.16 6.04 1.63
C PRO A 72 14.52 6.53 1.13
N ILE A 73 15.37 5.58 0.79
CA ILE A 73 16.71 5.89 0.30
C ILE A 73 16.84 5.33 -1.11
N LEU A 74 17.23 6.21 -2.04
CA LEU A 74 17.47 5.80 -3.40
C LEU A 74 18.95 5.56 -3.59
N ALA A 75 19.30 4.41 -4.16
CA ALA A 75 20.65 4.14 -4.55
C ALA A 75 20.94 4.91 -5.83
N VAL A 76 22.03 5.65 -5.83
CA VAL A 76 22.46 6.41 -7.00
C VAL A 76 23.61 5.66 -7.62
N ALA A 77 23.43 5.30 -8.89
CA ALA A 77 24.47 4.56 -9.61
C ALA A 77 25.54 5.49 -10.16
#